data_07d0524f92f87b05e9183eca48cf5066
#
_entry.id   07d0524f92f87b05e9183eca48cf5066
#
_cell.length_a   1.000
_cell.length_b   1.000
_cell.length_c   1.000
_cell.angle_alpha   90.00
_cell.angle_beta   90.00
_cell.angle_gamma   90.00
#
_symmetry.space_group_name_H-M   'P 1'
#
loop_
_entity.id
_entity.type
_entity.pdbx_description
1 polymer ?
#
loop_
_entity_poly.entity_id
_entity_poly.type
_entity_poly.pdbx_seq_one_letter_code
_entity_poly.pdbx_strand_id
1 'polypeptide(L)'
;SKPLSYRDAGVDIEAADKFVGKIKAMTGIRDEAVLPGAGGYAAVYRRPSGEAVACTTDGVGSKLLLCEEFNRYDTIGIDLVAMCANDLICVGAKPAIFLDYFACGAIDIERSTEIIKGIVQGC
;
A
#
# COMPACT_ATOMS: atom_id res chain seq x y z
N SER A 1 11.85 31.73 -9.07
CA SER A 1 11.69 30.76 -7.96
C SER A 1 12.54 29.52 -8.26
N LYS A 2 13.27 29.05 -7.25
CA LYS A 2 14.04 27.81 -7.35
C LYS A 2 13.06 26.65 -7.59
N PRO A 3 13.32 25.73 -8.54
CA PRO A 3 12.44 24.58 -8.72
C PRO A 3 12.43 23.72 -7.45
N LEU A 4 11.26 23.29 -7.01
CA LEU A 4 11.06 22.40 -5.88
C LEU A 4 11.62 21.01 -6.22
N SER A 5 12.41 20.45 -5.30
CA SER A 5 12.88 19.06 -5.39
C SER A 5 12.05 18.15 -4.48
N TYR A 6 12.10 16.83 -4.72
CA TYR A 6 11.50 15.84 -3.81
C TYR A 6 12.00 15.99 -2.38
N ARG A 7 13.29 16.29 -2.20
CA ARG A 7 13.90 16.52 -0.88
C ARG A 7 13.31 17.75 -0.18
N ASP A 8 13.05 18.83 -0.92
CA ASP A 8 12.41 20.03 -0.37
C ASP A 8 10.95 19.74 0.09
N ALA A 9 10.31 18.75 -0.51
CA ALA A 9 8.98 18.25 -0.12
C ALA A 9 9.03 17.17 0.98
N GLY A 10 10.19 16.88 1.56
CA GLY A 10 10.35 15.89 2.61
C GLY A 10 10.60 14.45 2.12
N VAL A 11 10.78 14.25 0.80
CA VAL A 11 11.05 12.92 0.21
C VAL A 11 12.53 12.81 -0.13
N ASP A 12 13.31 12.17 0.73
CA ASP A 12 14.73 11.90 0.50
C ASP A 12 14.91 10.50 -0.09
N ILE A 13 15.06 10.43 -1.42
CA ILE A 13 15.18 9.17 -2.17
C ILE A 13 16.44 8.40 -1.74
N GLU A 14 17.57 9.09 -1.51
CA GLU A 14 18.81 8.42 -1.09
C GLU A 14 18.69 7.80 0.31
N ALA A 15 18.00 8.48 1.22
CA ALA A 15 17.71 7.93 2.54
C ALA A 15 16.79 6.71 2.46
N ALA A 16 15.77 6.75 1.60
CA ALA A 16 14.87 5.63 1.34
C ALA A 16 15.64 4.42 0.79
N ASP A 17 16.52 4.60 -0.20
CA ASP A 17 17.33 3.54 -0.78
C ASP A 17 18.27 2.90 0.25
N LYS A 18 18.91 3.71 1.09
CA LYS A 18 19.75 3.22 2.20
C LYS A 18 18.94 2.41 3.21
N PHE A 19 17.72 2.85 3.52
CA PHE A 19 16.83 2.15 4.43
C PHE A 19 16.39 0.80 3.85
N VAL A 20 15.98 0.76 2.58
CA VAL A 20 15.64 -0.49 1.87
C VAL A 20 16.83 -1.45 1.83
N GLY A 21 18.05 -0.93 1.60
CA GLY A 21 19.28 -1.73 1.67
C GLY A 21 19.49 -2.40 3.04
N LYS A 22 19.22 -1.68 4.13
CA LYS A 22 19.28 -2.24 5.49
C LYS A 22 18.22 -3.31 5.71
N ILE A 23 16.98 -3.07 5.26
CA ILE A 23 15.90 -4.06 5.35
C ILE A 23 16.30 -5.35 4.64
N LYS A 24 16.80 -5.25 3.41
CA LYS A 24 17.26 -6.41 2.62
C LYS A 24 18.37 -7.20 3.35
N ALA A 25 19.28 -6.52 4.01
CA ALA A 25 20.35 -7.16 4.78
C ALA A 25 19.83 -7.90 6.03
N MET A 26 18.77 -7.38 6.66
CA MET A 26 18.16 -7.97 7.85
C MET A 26 17.19 -9.12 7.52
N THR A 27 16.42 -8.97 6.47
CA THR A 27 15.33 -9.91 6.17
C THR A 27 15.81 -11.19 5.49
N GLY A 28 16.94 -11.18 4.78
CA GLY A 28 17.65 -12.36 4.24
C GLY A 28 16.75 -13.54 3.84
N ILE A 29 15.58 -13.28 3.22
CA ILE A 29 14.62 -14.32 2.86
C ILE A 29 15.32 -15.32 1.92
N ARG A 30 15.46 -16.57 2.41
CA ARG A 30 16.11 -17.67 1.71
C ARG A 30 15.12 -18.78 1.34
N ASP A 31 13.83 -18.53 1.50
CA ASP A 31 12.79 -19.49 1.12
C ASP A 31 12.65 -19.47 -0.41
N GLU A 32 12.95 -20.59 -1.03
CA GLU A 32 12.83 -20.80 -2.49
C GLU A 32 11.38 -20.65 -3.00
N ALA A 33 10.40 -20.78 -2.11
CA ALA A 33 9.01 -20.56 -2.42
C ALA A 33 8.69 -19.06 -2.61
N VAL A 34 9.49 -18.16 -2.05
CA VAL A 34 9.37 -16.72 -2.28
C VAL A 34 10.07 -16.37 -3.58
N LEU A 35 9.32 -16.01 -4.60
CA LEU A 35 9.85 -15.70 -5.91
C LEU A 35 10.57 -14.34 -5.88
N PRO A 36 11.89 -14.31 -6.22
CA PRO A 36 12.63 -13.06 -6.26
C PRO A 36 12.19 -12.20 -7.45
N GLY A 37 12.09 -10.90 -7.24
CA GLY A 37 12.04 -9.95 -8.35
C GLY A 37 10.66 -9.70 -8.98
N ALA A 38 9.58 -10.10 -8.34
CA ALA A 38 8.27 -9.65 -8.75
C ALA A 38 8.09 -8.16 -8.40
N GLY A 39 8.84 -7.29 -9.06
CA GLY A 39 8.65 -5.86 -9.19
C GLY A 39 8.77 -4.98 -7.93
N GLY A 40 8.88 -5.51 -6.73
CA GLY A 40 8.95 -4.73 -5.50
C GLY A 40 7.58 -4.19 -5.00
N TYR A 41 6.50 -4.33 -5.75
CA TYR A 41 5.17 -3.88 -5.36
C TYR A 41 4.37 -4.93 -4.58
N ALA A 42 4.64 -6.22 -4.81
CA ALA A 42 3.99 -7.31 -4.10
C ALA A 42 4.98 -8.44 -3.80
N ALA A 43 4.76 -9.16 -2.71
CA ALA A 43 5.45 -10.42 -2.44
C ALA A 43 4.72 -11.56 -3.16
N VAL A 44 5.46 -12.41 -3.86
CA VAL A 44 4.90 -13.57 -4.55
C VAL A 44 5.43 -14.85 -3.93
N TYR A 45 4.53 -15.70 -3.48
CA TYR A 45 4.84 -16.98 -2.85
C TYR A 45 4.28 -18.13 -3.69
N ARG A 46 5.13 -19.14 -4.00
CA ARG A 46 4.72 -20.35 -4.70
C ARG A 46 4.28 -21.40 -3.70
N ARG A 47 3.04 -21.85 -3.82
CA ARG A 47 2.48 -22.94 -3.01
C ARG A 47 3.02 -24.29 -3.46
N PRO A 48 3.02 -25.31 -2.59
CA PRO A 48 3.36 -26.68 -2.97
C PRO A 48 2.50 -27.24 -4.13
N SER A 49 1.28 -26.75 -4.30
CA SER A 49 0.39 -27.08 -5.43
C SER A 49 0.87 -26.53 -6.78
N GLY A 50 1.90 -25.68 -6.81
CA GLY A 50 2.40 -25.01 -8.00
C GLY A 50 1.77 -23.63 -8.27
N GLU A 51 0.66 -23.30 -7.60
CA GLU A 51 0.04 -21.99 -7.70
C GLU A 51 0.90 -20.91 -7.06
N ALA A 52 0.86 -19.69 -7.61
CA ALA A 52 1.49 -18.53 -7.02
C ALA A 52 0.44 -17.63 -6.34
N VAL A 53 0.75 -17.15 -5.14
CA VAL A 53 -0.06 -16.18 -4.41
C VAL A 53 0.73 -14.89 -4.27
N ALA A 54 0.15 -13.78 -4.70
CA ALA A 54 0.72 -12.45 -4.51
C ALA A 54 0.03 -11.75 -3.37
N CYS A 55 0.82 -11.08 -2.52
CA CYS A 55 0.33 -10.29 -1.39
C CYS A 55 0.98 -8.91 -1.42
N THR A 56 0.18 -7.89 -1.18
CA THR A 56 0.64 -6.51 -1.02
C THR A 56 -0.06 -5.85 0.15
N THR A 57 0.51 -4.77 0.62
CA THR A 57 -0.09 -3.88 1.62
C THR A 57 0.33 -2.45 1.30
N ASP A 58 -0.62 -1.54 1.34
CA ASP A 58 -0.38 -0.13 1.10
C ASP A 58 -1.34 0.72 1.95
N GLY A 59 -1.09 2.01 2.02
CA GLY A 59 -1.91 2.98 2.74
C GLY A 59 -2.04 4.28 1.95
N VAL A 60 -3.15 4.96 2.15
CA VAL A 60 -3.46 6.22 1.43
C VAL A 60 -2.51 7.38 1.78
N GLY A 61 -1.76 7.27 2.88
CA GLY A 61 -0.74 8.23 3.26
C GLY A 61 -1.28 9.65 3.47
N SER A 62 -0.56 10.63 2.96
CA SER A 62 -0.88 12.07 3.13
C SER A 62 -2.19 12.51 2.47
N LYS A 63 -2.84 11.70 1.62
CA LYS A 63 -4.19 12.01 1.10
C LYS A 63 -5.22 12.19 2.22
N LEU A 64 -5.02 11.55 3.39
CA LEU A 64 -5.88 11.75 4.55
C LEU A 64 -5.91 13.21 5.03
N LEU A 65 -4.83 13.95 4.87
CA LEU A 65 -4.79 15.38 5.20
C LEU A 65 -5.77 16.19 4.35
N LEU A 66 -5.93 15.82 3.08
CA LEU A 66 -6.93 16.43 2.20
C LEU A 66 -8.36 16.07 2.63
N CYS A 67 -8.59 14.82 3.05
CA CYS A 67 -9.89 14.42 3.60
C CYS A 67 -10.25 15.24 4.85
N GLU A 68 -9.29 15.49 5.72
CA GLU A 68 -9.44 16.33 6.90
C GLU A 68 -9.74 17.80 6.52
N GLU A 69 -8.95 18.37 5.60
CA GLU A 69 -9.08 19.75 5.17
C GLU A 69 -10.43 20.03 4.51
N PHE A 70 -10.91 19.11 3.66
CA PHE A 70 -12.17 19.26 2.93
C PHE A 70 -13.35 18.58 3.63
N ASN A 71 -13.14 17.95 4.78
CA ASN A 71 -14.12 17.15 5.52
C ASN A 71 -14.87 16.17 4.59
N ARG A 72 -14.12 15.46 3.75
CA ARG A 72 -14.65 14.54 2.74
C ARG A 72 -13.94 13.20 2.78
N TYR A 73 -14.67 12.13 3.11
CA TYR A 73 -14.11 10.80 3.37
C TYR A 73 -14.69 9.70 2.46
N ASP A 74 -15.68 10.01 1.64
CA ASP A 74 -16.47 9.07 0.85
C ASP A 74 -15.67 8.37 -0.29
N THR A 75 -14.57 8.96 -0.73
CA THR A 75 -13.77 8.43 -1.85
C THR A 75 -12.44 7.81 -1.43
N ILE A 76 -11.94 8.10 -0.22
CA ILE A 76 -10.60 7.65 0.18
C ILE A 76 -10.49 6.13 0.28
N GLY A 77 -11.59 5.45 0.64
CA GLY A 77 -11.63 3.99 0.68
C GLY A 77 -11.51 3.36 -0.71
N ILE A 78 -12.07 4.00 -1.74
CA ILE A 78 -11.92 3.56 -3.14
C ILE A 78 -10.45 3.66 -3.55
N ASP A 79 -9.79 4.78 -3.22
CA ASP A 79 -8.37 5.00 -3.49
C ASP A 79 -7.50 3.91 -2.84
N LEU A 80 -7.79 3.56 -1.58
CA LEU A 80 -7.06 2.53 -0.85
C LEU A 80 -7.11 1.17 -1.56
N VAL A 81 -8.30 0.74 -1.97
CA VAL A 81 -8.48 -0.52 -2.72
C VAL A 81 -7.76 -0.46 -4.06
N ALA A 82 -7.87 0.68 -4.77
CA ALA A 82 -7.22 0.86 -6.07
C ALA A 82 -5.70 0.80 -5.98
N MET A 83 -5.08 1.39 -4.95
CA MET A 83 -3.63 1.34 -4.73
C MET A 83 -3.16 -0.10 -4.55
N CYS A 84 -3.80 -0.87 -3.66
CA CYS A 84 -3.48 -2.28 -3.45
C CYS A 84 -3.74 -3.14 -4.69
N ALA A 85 -4.84 -2.90 -5.42
CA ALA A 85 -5.14 -3.63 -6.65
C ALA A 85 -4.09 -3.37 -7.74
N ASN A 86 -3.64 -2.12 -7.89
CA ASN A 86 -2.61 -1.74 -8.86
C ASN A 86 -1.28 -2.44 -8.58
N ASP A 87 -0.88 -2.56 -7.32
CA ASP A 87 0.33 -3.30 -6.93
C ASP A 87 0.27 -4.78 -7.36
N LEU A 88 -0.89 -5.42 -7.16
CA LEU A 88 -1.09 -6.79 -7.60
C LEU A 88 -1.06 -6.93 -9.13
N ILE A 89 -1.65 -5.98 -9.85
CA ILE A 89 -1.63 -5.96 -11.32
C ILE A 89 -0.20 -5.82 -11.84
N CYS A 90 0.66 -5.04 -11.19
CA CYS A 90 2.07 -4.89 -11.56
C CYS A 90 2.85 -6.21 -11.55
N VAL A 91 2.41 -7.19 -10.78
CA VAL A 91 3.00 -8.55 -10.75
C VAL A 91 2.17 -9.59 -11.50
N GLY A 92 1.16 -9.16 -12.26
CA GLY A 92 0.29 -10.02 -13.05
C GLY A 92 -0.74 -10.81 -12.23
N ALA A 93 -0.98 -10.43 -10.98
CA ALA A 93 -1.94 -11.10 -10.11
C ALA A 93 -3.33 -10.46 -10.22
N LYS A 94 -4.37 -11.30 -10.03
CA LYS A 94 -5.76 -10.85 -9.94
C LYS A 94 -6.13 -10.65 -8.46
N PRO A 95 -6.64 -9.48 -8.05
CA PRO A 95 -7.16 -9.27 -6.70
C PRO A 95 -8.28 -10.27 -6.39
N ALA A 96 -8.24 -10.87 -5.20
CA ALA A 96 -9.20 -11.86 -4.74
C ALA A 96 -9.72 -11.57 -3.33
N ILE A 97 -8.88 -11.06 -2.45
CA ILE A 97 -9.21 -10.75 -1.06
C ILE A 97 -8.60 -9.40 -0.72
N PHE A 98 -9.36 -8.57 -0.01
CA PHE A 98 -8.88 -7.32 0.57
C PHE A 98 -8.95 -7.41 2.09
N LEU A 99 -7.86 -7.05 2.76
CA LEU A 99 -7.77 -6.97 4.21
C LEU A 99 -7.49 -5.52 4.59
N ASP A 100 -8.22 -5.01 5.56
CA ASP A 100 -8.08 -3.64 6.04
C ASP A 100 -7.59 -3.61 7.48
N TYR A 101 -6.77 -2.60 7.78
CA TYR A 101 -6.39 -2.23 9.13
C TYR A 101 -6.67 -0.75 9.35
N PHE A 102 -7.73 -0.47 10.11
CA PHE A 102 -8.15 0.89 10.40
C PHE A 102 -7.63 1.36 11.75
N ALA A 103 -6.70 2.34 11.74
CA ALA A 103 -6.15 2.94 12.94
C ALA A 103 -6.60 4.40 13.08
N CYS A 104 -7.07 4.76 14.27
CA CYS A 104 -7.47 6.13 14.61
C CYS A 104 -7.26 6.41 16.09
N GLY A 105 -7.12 7.69 16.45
CA GLY A 105 -6.99 8.10 17.85
C GLY A 105 -8.31 7.98 18.63
N ALA A 106 -9.43 8.24 17.96
CA ALA A 106 -10.80 8.05 18.47
C ALA A 106 -11.72 7.71 17.30
N ILE A 107 -12.69 6.82 17.53
CA ILE A 107 -13.65 6.44 16.49
C ILE A 107 -14.71 7.53 16.36
N ASP A 108 -14.81 8.12 15.19
CA ASP A 108 -15.94 8.88 14.70
C ASP A 108 -16.77 7.94 13.80
N ILE A 109 -17.98 7.59 14.25
CA ILE A 109 -18.79 6.57 13.59
C ILE A 109 -19.20 6.99 12.18
N GLU A 110 -19.61 8.24 11.98
CA GLU A 110 -20.09 8.73 10.69
C GLU A 110 -18.94 8.75 9.68
N ARG A 111 -17.84 9.39 10.03
CA ARG A 111 -16.63 9.49 9.22
C ARG A 111 -16.05 8.11 8.89
N SER A 112 -15.90 7.25 9.91
CA SER A 112 -15.39 5.89 9.72
C SER A 112 -16.29 5.07 8.80
N THR A 113 -17.62 5.23 8.92
CA THR A 113 -18.58 4.54 8.05
C THR A 113 -18.44 4.98 6.59
N GLU A 114 -18.20 6.26 6.31
CA GLU A 114 -17.96 6.74 4.94
C GLU A 114 -16.71 6.12 4.33
N ILE A 115 -15.62 6.06 5.11
CA ILE A 115 -14.37 5.41 4.67
C ILE A 115 -14.63 3.94 4.29
N ILE A 116 -15.29 3.19 5.19
CA ILE A 116 -15.58 1.77 4.96
C ILE A 116 -16.52 1.57 3.76
N LYS A 117 -17.51 2.43 3.55
CA LYS A 117 -18.36 2.40 2.33
C LYS A 117 -17.52 2.55 1.07
N GLY A 118 -16.54 3.46 1.07
CA GLY A 118 -15.59 3.61 -0.02
C GLY A 118 -14.78 2.34 -0.29
N ILE A 119 -14.31 1.67 0.77
CA ILE A 119 -13.60 0.37 0.65
C ILE A 119 -14.52 -0.69 0.03
N VAL A 120 -15.74 -0.82 0.52
CA VAL A 120 -16.72 -1.79 -0.01
C VAL A 120 -17.01 -1.52 -1.49
N GLN A 121 -17.16 -0.26 -1.87
CA GLN A 121 -17.37 0.13 -3.26
C GLN A 121 -16.15 -0.19 -4.14
N GLY A 122 -14.93 0.02 -3.64
CA GLY A 122 -13.70 -0.30 -4.35
C GLY A 122 -13.53 -1.80 -4.59
N CYS A 123 -13.91 -2.62 -3.61
CA CYS A 123 -13.90 -4.08 -3.72
C CYS A 123 -14.96 -4.60 -4.70
#